data_80012f050e83736c032d217db7efabe1
#
_entry.id   80012f050e83736c032d217db7efabe1
#
_cell.length_a   1.000
_cell.length_b   1.000
_cell.length_c   1.000
_cell.angle_alpha   90.00
_cell.angle_beta   90.00
_cell.angle_gamma   90.00
#
_symmetry.space_group_name_H-M   'P 1'
#
loop_
_entity.id
_entity.type
_entity.pdbx_description
1 polymer ?
#
loop_
_entity_poly.entity_id
_entity_poly.type
_entity_poly.pdbx_seq_one_letter_code
_entity_poly.pdbx_strand_id
1 'polypeptide(L)'
;PPGYERGKTRYPVLYLLHGGGGDEDAWLTMGRASIIMDNLIARGKAKPMIVVMPNGNPAQTVSQGYGFGPTPARRAAQAPPPAKAAPAGQPGAAPPGRAPQPPQRYEGSYPQSLVKDVIPYIEKHFRARTDRNSRAIAGLSMGGGHTLMATNNNPGLFGYIGVFSAGARTVDETLEQQLLAVLEALRSEAVG
;
A
#
# COMPACT_ATOMS: atom_id res chain seq x y z
N PRO A 1 17.25 -10.38 0.91
CA PRO A 1 17.36 -11.38 -0.16
C PRO A 1 18.52 -12.33 0.09
N PRO A 2 18.52 -13.56 -0.52
CA PRO A 2 19.58 -14.53 -0.33
C PRO A 2 20.97 -13.93 -0.65
N GLY A 3 21.95 -14.20 0.22
CA GLY A 3 23.31 -13.69 0.05
C GLY A 3 23.52 -12.21 0.40
N TYR A 4 22.49 -11.53 0.90
CA TYR A 4 22.60 -10.12 1.26
C TYR A 4 23.74 -9.86 2.23
N GLU A 5 23.88 -10.62 3.32
CA GLU A 5 24.91 -10.38 4.37
C GLU A 5 26.36 -10.49 3.88
N ARG A 6 26.60 -11.31 2.85
CA ARG A 6 27.97 -11.61 2.37
C ARG A 6 28.36 -10.86 1.11
N GLY A 7 27.42 -10.17 0.45
CA GLY A 7 27.64 -9.57 -0.88
C GLY A 7 27.69 -8.05 -0.85
N LYS A 8 28.05 -7.49 -2.02
CA LYS A 8 28.00 -6.03 -2.29
C LYS A 8 26.92 -5.67 -3.30
N THR A 9 26.14 -6.63 -3.76
CA THR A 9 25.10 -6.45 -4.78
C THR A 9 24.02 -5.50 -4.29
N ARG A 10 23.55 -4.61 -5.14
CA ARG A 10 22.37 -3.78 -4.91
C ARG A 10 21.14 -4.46 -5.49
N TYR A 11 20.02 -4.35 -4.80
CA TYR A 11 18.78 -5.05 -5.08
C TYR A 11 17.64 -4.09 -5.42
N PRO A 12 16.69 -4.48 -6.29
CA PRO A 12 15.44 -3.75 -6.43
C PRO A 12 14.68 -3.76 -5.11
N VAL A 13 13.76 -2.81 -4.95
CA VAL A 13 12.98 -2.62 -3.72
C VAL A 13 11.49 -2.69 -4.03
N LEU A 14 10.76 -3.46 -3.23
CA LEU A 14 9.31 -3.48 -3.17
C LEU A 14 8.84 -2.82 -1.87
N TYR A 15 8.11 -1.74 -1.95
CA TYR A 15 7.36 -1.14 -0.83
C TYR A 15 5.97 -1.77 -0.80
N LEU A 16 5.68 -2.54 0.26
CA LEU A 16 4.46 -3.35 0.38
C LEU A 16 3.61 -2.85 1.55
N LEU A 17 2.50 -2.18 1.22
CA LEU A 17 1.69 -1.42 2.17
C LEU A 17 0.50 -2.24 2.66
N HIS A 18 0.30 -2.29 3.99
CA HIS A 18 -0.79 -3.04 4.62
C HIS A 18 -2.16 -2.34 4.49
N GLY A 19 -3.23 -3.10 4.72
CA GLY A 19 -4.61 -2.60 4.78
C GLY A 19 -4.96 -1.95 6.13
N GLY A 20 -6.12 -1.30 6.20
CA GLY A 20 -6.61 -0.72 7.44
C GLY A 20 -6.72 -1.76 8.56
N GLY A 21 -6.29 -1.40 9.76
CA GLY A 21 -6.24 -2.29 10.92
C GLY A 21 -5.04 -3.22 10.98
N GLY A 22 -4.16 -3.21 9.95
CA GLY A 22 -2.88 -3.88 9.97
C GLY A 22 -1.75 -2.97 10.47
N ASP A 23 -0.54 -3.50 10.46
CA ASP A 23 0.71 -2.82 10.78
C ASP A 23 1.84 -3.40 9.92
N GLU A 24 3.10 -3.13 10.25
CA GLU A 24 4.28 -3.62 9.56
C GLU A 24 4.37 -5.16 9.49
N ASP A 25 3.75 -5.87 10.42
CA ASP A 25 3.77 -7.33 10.48
C ASP A 25 2.63 -7.99 9.67
N ALA A 26 1.67 -7.22 9.18
CA ALA A 26 0.49 -7.75 8.49
C ALA A 26 0.84 -8.66 7.30
N TRP A 27 1.77 -8.22 6.48
CA TRP A 27 2.20 -9.00 5.31
C TRP A 27 3.04 -10.23 5.67
N LEU A 28 3.76 -10.20 6.80
CA LEU A 28 4.51 -11.36 7.29
C LEU A 28 3.58 -12.40 7.89
N THR A 29 2.69 -12.00 8.78
CA THR A 29 1.85 -12.89 9.58
C THR A 29 0.65 -13.42 8.80
N MET A 30 -0.16 -12.55 8.20
CA MET A 30 -1.34 -12.93 7.42
C MET A 30 -1.01 -13.19 5.95
N GLY A 31 -0.23 -12.31 5.33
CA GLY A 31 0.12 -12.38 3.93
C GLY A 31 1.21 -13.39 3.59
N ARG A 32 1.94 -13.89 4.58
CA ARG A 32 3.08 -14.83 4.43
C ARG A 32 4.07 -14.39 3.35
N ALA A 33 4.30 -13.08 3.24
CA ALA A 33 5.07 -12.48 2.16
C ALA A 33 6.50 -13.05 2.07
N SER A 34 7.16 -13.29 3.21
CA SER A 34 8.51 -13.88 3.23
C SER A 34 8.53 -15.25 2.56
N ILE A 35 7.61 -16.14 2.94
CA ILE A 35 7.53 -17.51 2.39
C ILE A 35 7.21 -17.49 0.90
N ILE A 36 6.29 -16.62 0.48
CA ILE A 36 5.92 -16.46 -0.93
C ILE A 36 7.13 -15.96 -1.73
N MET A 37 7.82 -14.94 -1.25
CA MET A 37 8.98 -14.37 -1.92
C MET A 37 10.14 -15.37 -2.01
N ASP A 38 10.45 -16.09 -0.94
CA ASP A 38 11.47 -17.13 -0.94
C ASP A 38 11.17 -18.22 -1.99
N ASN A 39 9.93 -18.69 -2.04
CA ASN A 39 9.50 -19.68 -3.03
C ASN A 39 9.57 -19.13 -4.47
N LEU A 40 9.19 -17.89 -4.70
CA LEU A 40 9.24 -17.29 -6.04
C LEU A 40 10.69 -17.08 -6.49
N ILE A 41 11.56 -16.62 -5.60
CA ILE A 41 12.98 -16.43 -5.87
C ILE A 41 13.66 -17.77 -6.13
N ALA A 42 13.42 -18.79 -5.30
CA ALA A 42 13.98 -20.12 -5.46
C ALA A 42 13.59 -20.79 -6.81
N ARG A 43 12.39 -20.50 -7.30
CA ARG A 43 11.87 -20.98 -8.58
C ARG A 43 12.27 -20.10 -9.79
N GLY A 44 13.06 -19.05 -9.59
CA GLY A 44 13.42 -18.10 -10.64
C GLY A 44 12.25 -17.25 -11.16
N LYS A 45 11.11 -17.23 -10.46
CA LYS A 45 9.90 -16.46 -10.84
C LYS A 45 9.91 -15.02 -10.33
N ALA A 46 10.77 -14.71 -9.36
CA ALA A 46 11.03 -13.36 -8.90
C ALA A 46 12.54 -13.12 -8.78
N LYS A 47 12.97 -11.90 -9.05
CA LYS A 47 14.35 -11.48 -8.77
C LYS A 47 14.53 -11.32 -7.27
N PRO A 48 15.71 -11.64 -6.71
CA PRO A 48 16.03 -11.26 -5.34
C PRO A 48 15.85 -9.76 -5.13
N MET A 49 15.09 -9.37 -4.10
CA MET A 49 14.75 -7.97 -3.81
C MET A 49 14.67 -7.69 -2.33
N ILE A 50 14.77 -6.42 -1.95
CA ILE A 50 14.43 -5.93 -0.63
C ILE A 50 12.92 -5.68 -0.59
N VAL A 51 12.23 -6.15 0.46
CA VAL A 51 10.83 -5.85 0.70
C VAL A 51 10.73 -4.98 1.94
N VAL A 52 10.13 -3.82 1.79
CA VAL A 52 9.91 -2.84 2.87
C VAL A 52 8.42 -2.84 3.20
N MET A 53 8.09 -3.16 4.44
CA MET A 53 6.71 -3.23 4.93
C MET A 53 6.56 -2.22 6.07
N PRO A 54 6.31 -0.95 5.76
CA PRO A 54 6.22 0.08 6.78
C PRO A 54 4.83 0.14 7.40
N ASN A 55 4.74 0.65 8.63
CA ASN A 55 3.46 0.95 9.27
C ASN A 55 2.88 2.25 8.72
N GLY A 56 1.77 2.14 7.99
CA GLY A 56 1.06 3.26 7.38
C GLY A 56 -0.06 3.86 8.25
N ASN A 57 -0.17 3.45 9.51
CA ASN A 57 -1.17 4.00 10.41
C ASN A 57 -0.75 5.39 10.91
N PRO A 58 -1.63 6.39 10.88
CA PRO A 58 -1.30 7.74 11.36
C PRO A 58 -0.81 7.79 12.80
N ALA A 59 -1.35 6.91 13.66
CA ALA A 59 -1.01 6.83 15.07
C ALA A 59 0.18 5.90 15.36
N GLN A 60 0.78 5.27 14.34
CA GLN A 60 1.86 4.28 14.48
C GLN A 60 1.55 3.19 15.53
N THR A 61 0.26 2.84 15.65
CA THR A 61 -0.19 1.82 16.61
C THR A 61 0.03 0.44 16.03
N VAL A 62 0.55 -0.44 16.86
CA VAL A 62 0.68 -1.87 16.55
C VAL A 62 -0.71 -2.50 16.47
N SER A 63 -0.94 -3.36 15.50
CA SER A 63 -2.18 -4.14 15.40
C SER A 63 -2.37 -5.03 16.61
N GLN A 64 -3.59 -5.05 17.15
CA GLN A 64 -3.91 -5.87 18.32
C GLN A 64 -4.23 -7.33 17.94
N GLY A 65 -3.29 -7.97 17.28
CA GLY A 65 -3.29 -9.43 17.09
C GLY A 65 -3.83 -9.88 15.74
N TYR A 66 -2.98 -10.57 15.03
CA TYR A 66 -3.29 -11.39 13.85
C TYR A 66 -3.62 -12.85 14.25
N GLY A 67 -4.01 -13.08 15.51
CA GLY A 67 -4.23 -14.42 16.02
C GLY A 67 -5.60 -14.98 15.67
N PHE A 68 -5.68 -16.29 15.39
CA PHE A 68 -6.90 -17.08 15.31
C PHE A 68 -7.51 -17.33 16.71
N GLY A 69 -7.28 -16.43 17.67
CA GLY A 69 -7.88 -16.51 19.00
C GLY A 69 -9.36 -16.08 18.97
N PRO A 70 -10.15 -16.47 19.99
CA PRO A 70 -11.51 -15.98 20.12
C PRO A 70 -11.47 -14.44 20.14
N THR A 71 -12.31 -13.84 19.30
CA THR A 71 -12.42 -12.39 19.18
C THR A 71 -12.59 -11.78 20.58
N PRO A 72 -11.69 -10.92 21.08
CA PRO A 72 -11.88 -10.32 22.37
C PRO A 72 -13.23 -9.59 22.42
N ALA A 73 -13.93 -9.71 23.53
CA ALA A 73 -15.21 -9.05 23.78
C ALA A 73 -15.21 -7.53 23.51
N ARG A 74 -14.01 -6.96 23.34
CA ARG A 74 -13.76 -5.56 23.00
C ARG A 74 -14.22 -5.17 21.59
N ARG A 75 -14.32 -6.11 20.64
CA ARG A 75 -14.90 -5.81 19.31
C ARG A 75 -16.41 -5.58 19.39
N ALA A 76 -17.08 -6.20 20.36
CA ALA A 76 -18.51 -5.97 20.62
C ALA A 76 -18.77 -4.58 21.20
N ALA A 77 -17.83 -4.02 21.97
CA ALA A 77 -17.97 -2.69 22.58
C ALA A 77 -17.64 -1.53 21.61
N GLN A 78 -17.01 -1.81 20.49
CA GLN A 78 -16.68 -0.83 19.43
C GLN A 78 -17.52 -1.03 18.16
N ALA A 79 -18.37 -2.04 18.11
CA ALA A 79 -19.37 -2.16 17.06
C ALA A 79 -20.37 -1.00 17.24
N PRO A 80 -20.69 -0.23 16.20
CA PRO A 80 -21.81 0.67 16.27
C PRO A 80 -23.06 -0.12 16.68
N PRO A 81 -23.98 0.47 17.45
CA PRO A 81 -25.20 -0.22 17.85
C PRO A 81 -25.85 -0.81 16.60
N PRO A 82 -26.43 -2.04 16.69
CA PRO A 82 -27.02 -2.67 15.55
C PRO A 82 -28.05 -1.70 14.97
N ALA A 83 -27.81 -1.28 13.71
CA ALA A 83 -28.80 -0.52 12.99
C ALA A 83 -30.09 -1.32 13.05
N LYS A 84 -31.18 -0.69 13.52
CA LYS A 84 -32.52 -1.31 13.49
C LYS A 84 -32.70 -1.95 12.12
N ALA A 85 -32.98 -3.24 12.13
CA ALA A 85 -33.16 -4.02 10.92
C ALA A 85 -34.10 -3.27 9.97
N ALA A 86 -33.57 -2.82 8.85
CA ALA A 86 -34.38 -2.31 7.78
C ALA A 86 -35.21 -3.50 7.23
N PRO A 87 -36.48 -3.30 6.85
CA PRO A 87 -37.30 -4.36 6.30
C PRO A 87 -36.60 -4.95 5.08
N ALA A 88 -36.53 -6.26 5.02
CA ALA A 88 -35.99 -7.03 3.91
C ALA A 88 -36.77 -6.70 2.64
N GLY A 89 -36.14 -6.12 1.67
CA GLY A 89 -36.74 -5.96 0.36
C GLY A 89 -36.35 -4.73 -0.41
N GLN A 90 -35.07 -4.64 -0.83
CA GLN A 90 -34.70 -4.04 -2.12
C GLN A 90 -33.26 -4.47 -2.49
N PRO A 91 -33.05 -5.18 -3.62
CA PRO A 91 -31.74 -5.41 -4.14
C PRO A 91 -31.20 -4.08 -4.71
N GLY A 92 -30.14 -3.53 -4.09
CA GLY A 92 -29.45 -2.37 -4.64
C GLY A 92 -29.25 -1.18 -3.70
N ALA A 93 -29.73 -1.21 -2.46
CA ALA A 93 -29.42 -0.15 -1.51
C ALA A 93 -27.97 -0.32 -0.99
N ALA A 94 -27.10 0.61 -1.39
CA ALA A 94 -25.78 0.76 -0.78
C ALA A 94 -25.94 0.90 0.77
N PRO A 95 -25.02 0.36 1.56
CA PRO A 95 -25.08 0.53 3.01
C PRO A 95 -25.14 2.01 3.37
N PRO A 96 -25.84 2.41 4.44
CA PRO A 96 -26.01 3.81 4.81
C PRO A 96 -24.65 4.49 4.88
N GLY A 97 -24.50 5.52 4.08
CA GLY A 97 -23.24 6.13 3.74
C GLY A 97 -22.43 6.54 4.96
N ARG A 98 -21.21 6.02 5.04
CA ARG A 98 -20.14 6.68 5.80
C ARG A 98 -20.08 8.12 5.28
N ALA A 99 -20.23 9.10 6.20
CA ALA A 99 -20.16 10.51 5.86
C ALA A 99 -18.97 10.75 4.91
N PRO A 100 -19.11 11.58 3.87
CA PRO A 100 -18.01 11.88 2.96
C PRO A 100 -16.80 12.33 3.77
N GLN A 101 -15.73 11.54 3.75
CA GLN A 101 -14.48 11.98 4.36
C GLN A 101 -13.91 13.07 3.44
N PRO A 102 -13.41 14.17 4.01
CA PRO A 102 -12.76 15.19 3.20
C PRO A 102 -11.67 14.56 2.35
N PRO A 103 -11.42 15.05 1.13
CA PRO A 103 -10.37 14.53 0.28
C PRO A 103 -9.06 14.52 1.05
N GLN A 104 -8.43 13.36 1.12
CA GLN A 104 -7.15 13.21 1.79
C GLN A 104 -6.11 13.99 0.99
N ARG A 105 -5.54 15.01 1.61
CA ARG A 105 -4.46 15.79 1.00
C ARG A 105 -3.18 14.95 1.02
N TYR A 106 -2.39 15.07 -0.06
CA TYR A 106 -1.06 14.45 -0.11
C TYR A 106 -0.11 15.09 0.91
N GLU A 107 -0.18 16.41 1.04
CA GLU A 107 0.64 17.16 1.99
C GLU A 107 0.33 16.75 3.45
N GLY A 108 1.38 16.38 4.19
CA GLY A 108 1.29 15.90 5.57
C GLY A 108 0.74 14.49 5.71
N SER A 109 0.51 13.76 4.60
CA SER A 109 0.02 12.39 4.64
C SER A 109 1.14 11.36 4.76
N TYR A 110 0.78 10.13 5.15
CA TYR A 110 1.72 9.01 5.15
C TYR A 110 2.34 8.73 3.76
N PRO A 111 1.61 8.75 2.62
CA PRO A 111 2.21 8.62 1.30
C PRO A 111 3.30 9.65 0.99
N GLN A 112 3.17 10.87 1.50
CA GLN A 112 4.25 11.87 1.38
C GLN A 112 5.46 11.49 2.21
N SER A 113 5.29 11.07 3.46
CA SER A 113 6.38 10.61 4.32
C SER A 113 7.05 9.35 3.76
N LEU A 114 6.28 8.42 3.16
CA LEU A 114 6.86 7.28 2.46
C LEU A 114 7.85 7.74 1.39
N VAL A 115 7.47 8.74 0.58
CA VAL A 115 8.32 9.24 -0.52
C VAL A 115 9.47 10.09 -0.02
N LYS A 116 9.23 10.99 0.94
CA LYS A 116 10.24 11.97 1.39
C LYS A 116 11.19 11.44 2.44
N ASP A 117 10.76 10.46 3.24
CA ASP A 117 11.53 9.99 4.40
C ASP A 117 11.93 8.51 4.26
N VAL A 118 10.95 7.62 4.04
CA VAL A 118 11.21 6.16 4.06
C VAL A 118 12.05 5.74 2.86
N ILE A 119 11.71 6.16 1.64
CA ILE A 119 12.47 5.79 0.44
C ILE A 119 13.94 6.26 0.54
N PRO A 120 14.23 7.53 0.82
CA PRO A 120 15.61 7.99 0.99
C PRO A 120 16.35 7.27 2.12
N TYR A 121 15.68 6.95 3.22
CA TYR A 121 16.27 6.20 4.32
C TYR A 121 16.71 4.80 3.87
N ILE A 122 15.83 4.07 3.16
CA ILE A 122 16.13 2.73 2.64
C ILE A 122 17.29 2.78 1.64
N GLU A 123 17.29 3.73 0.73
CA GLU A 123 18.32 3.88 -0.30
C GLU A 123 19.68 4.26 0.29
N LYS A 124 19.70 4.99 1.39
CA LYS A 124 20.92 5.39 2.10
C LYS A 124 21.50 4.26 2.97
N HIS A 125 20.66 3.48 3.65
CA HIS A 125 21.10 2.55 4.68
C HIS A 125 21.15 1.10 4.21
N PHE A 126 20.52 0.78 3.08
CA PHE A 126 20.49 -0.57 2.52
C PHE A 126 21.08 -0.57 1.10
N ARG A 127 21.48 -1.73 0.63
CA ARG A 127 21.95 -1.89 -0.75
C ARG A 127 20.80 -1.93 -1.75
N ALA A 128 20.05 -0.86 -1.78
CA ALA A 128 18.93 -0.64 -2.68
C ALA A 128 19.41 -0.04 -4.01
N ARG A 129 18.81 -0.47 -5.12
CA ARG A 129 18.89 0.23 -6.40
C ARG A 129 17.93 1.41 -6.36
N THR A 130 18.34 2.54 -6.94
CA THR A 130 17.62 3.81 -6.83
C THR A 130 16.89 4.21 -8.11
N ASP A 131 17.07 3.45 -9.18
CA ASP A 131 16.41 3.72 -10.45
C ASP A 131 14.92 3.32 -10.42
N ARG A 132 14.11 3.99 -11.24
CA ARG A 132 12.67 3.75 -11.38
C ARG A 132 12.32 2.27 -11.61
N ASN A 133 13.04 1.63 -12.54
CA ASN A 133 12.75 0.26 -12.95
C ASN A 133 13.14 -0.78 -11.88
N SER A 134 13.79 -0.34 -10.83
CA SER A 134 14.14 -1.15 -9.65
C SER A 134 13.30 -0.79 -8.43
N ARG A 135 12.31 0.08 -8.56
CA ARG A 135 11.43 0.50 -7.45
C ARG A 135 9.99 0.11 -7.74
N ALA A 136 9.42 -0.72 -6.87
CA ALA A 136 8.02 -1.16 -6.93
C ALA A 136 7.28 -0.70 -5.67
N ILE A 137 5.99 -0.41 -5.82
CA ILE A 137 5.07 -0.14 -4.71
C ILE A 137 3.80 -0.96 -4.90
N ALA A 138 3.29 -1.56 -3.82
CA ALA A 138 2.01 -2.26 -3.85
C ALA A 138 1.31 -2.11 -2.51
N GLY A 139 -0.01 -2.13 -2.51
CA GLY A 139 -0.78 -1.98 -1.28
C GLY A 139 -2.18 -2.55 -1.33
N LEU A 140 -2.67 -2.98 -0.16
CA LEU A 140 -4.00 -3.56 0.02
C LEU A 140 -4.94 -2.56 0.66
N SER A 141 -6.16 -2.38 0.12
CA SER A 141 -7.22 -1.55 0.71
C SER A 141 -6.73 -0.13 1.05
N MET A 142 -6.56 0.23 2.32
CA MET A 142 -5.93 1.49 2.74
C MET A 142 -4.56 1.69 2.09
N GLY A 143 -3.70 0.66 2.12
CA GLY A 143 -2.39 0.68 1.45
C GLY A 143 -2.48 0.83 -0.06
N GLY A 144 -3.55 0.31 -0.69
CA GLY A 144 -3.85 0.56 -2.10
C GLY A 144 -4.17 2.03 -2.37
N GLY A 145 -4.94 2.68 -1.50
CA GLY A 145 -5.17 4.12 -1.53
C GLY A 145 -3.88 4.94 -1.35
N HIS A 146 -3.03 4.53 -0.41
CA HIS A 146 -1.70 5.12 -0.22
C HIS A 146 -0.80 4.96 -1.45
N THR A 147 -0.85 3.78 -2.09
CA THR A 147 -0.13 3.51 -3.34
C THR A 147 -0.55 4.49 -4.43
N LEU A 148 -1.86 4.62 -4.69
CA LEU A 148 -2.38 5.55 -5.67
C LEU A 148 -1.98 7.00 -5.36
N MET A 149 -2.10 7.41 -4.10
CA MET A 149 -1.74 8.77 -3.69
C MET A 149 -0.24 9.03 -3.87
N ALA A 150 0.63 8.09 -3.50
CA ALA A 150 2.06 8.23 -3.67
C ALA A 150 2.46 8.31 -5.16
N THR A 151 1.88 7.46 -6.00
CA THR A 151 2.24 7.38 -7.42
C THR A 151 1.68 8.54 -8.24
N ASN A 152 0.46 8.97 -7.98
CA ASN A 152 -0.16 10.10 -8.68
C ASN A 152 0.54 11.44 -8.38
N ASN A 153 1.06 11.60 -7.17
CA ASN A 153 1.79 12.81 -6.78
C ASN A 153 3.30 12.75 -7.11
N ASN A 154 3.80 11.59 -7.54
CA ASN A 154 5.21 11.40 -7.90
C ASN A 154 5.31 10.54 -9.17
N PRO A 155 4.87 11.07 -10.33
CA PRO A 155 4.95 10.36 -11.59
C PRO A 155 6.42 10.03 -11.92
N GLY A 156 6.66 8.84 -12.41
CA GLY A 156 8.03 8.41 -12.74
C GLY A 156 8.87 7.87 -11.58
N LEU A 157 8.41 7.97 -10.31
CA LEU A 157 9.18 7.46 -9.17
C LEU A 157 9.22 5.93 -9.08
N PHE A 158 8.14 5.26 -9.47
CA PHE A 158 8.00 3.81 -9.43
C PHE A 158 7.86 3.22 -10.82
N GLY A 159 8.56 2.12 -11.08
CA GLY A 159 8.45 1.37 -12.32
C GLY A 159 7.31 0.35 -12.31
N TYR A 160 6.93 -0.13 -11.12
CA TYR A 160 5.87 -1.13 -10.95
C TYR A 160 4.92 -0.71 -9.83
N ILE A 161 3.62 -0.81 -10.11
CA ILE A 161 2.55 -0.37 -9.21
C ILE A 161 1.52 -1.49 -9.08
N GLY A 162 1.22 -1.91 -7.85
CA GLY A 162 0.21 -2.91 -7.52
C GLY A 162 -0.85 -2.34 -6.58
N VAL A 163 -2.12 -2.38 -6.99
CA VAL A 163 -3.24 -1.91 -6.17
C VAL A 163 -4.21 -3.05 -5.94
N PHE A 164 -4.37 -3.46 -4.68
CA PHE A 164 -5.21 -4.59 -4.29
C PHE A 164 -6.40 -4.09 -3.47
N SER A 165 -7.62 -4.44 -3.91
CA SER A 165 -8.88 -4.15 -3.18
C SER A 165 -9.02 -2.71 -2.69
N ALA A 166 -8.40 -1.77 -3.35
CA ALA A 166 -8.67 -0.35 -3.17
C ALA A 166 -9.80 0.00 -4.12
N GLY A 167 -10.97 0.32 -3.58
CA GLY A 167 -12.07 0.81 -4.40
C GLY A 167 -11.66 2.08 -5.12
N ALA A 168 -11.83 2.14 -6.43
CA ALA A 168 -11.83 3.41 -7.14
C ALA A 168 -13.00 4.21 -6.56
N ARG A 169 -12.71 5.20 -5.73
CA ARG A 169 -13.69 6.26 -5.44
C ARG A 169 -13.94 6.99 -6.75
N THR A 170 -15.17 7.40 -6.96
CA THR A 170 -15.59 8.19 -8.10
C THR A 170 -14.48 9.10 -8.58
N VAL A 171 -14.07 8.90 -9.81
CA VAL A 171 -13.11 9.77 -10.51
C VAL A 171 -13.75 11.14 -10.50
N ASP A 172 -13.30 12.04 -9.63
CA ASP A 172 -13.64 13.44 -9.76
C ASP A 172 -12.78 14.08 -10.85
N GLU A 173 -13.17 15.22 -11.36
CA GLU A 173 -12.44 15.94 -12.41
C GLU A 173 -10.95 16.17 -12.03
N THR A 174 -10.66 16.31 -10.76
CA THR A 174 -9.31 16.51 -10.23
C THR A 174 -8.44 15.26 -10.41
N LEU A 175 -8.99 14.08 -10.15
CA LEU A 175 -8.28 12.82 -10.33
C LEU A 175 -8.08 12.52 -11.83
N GLU A 176 -9.08 12.82 -12.65
CA GLU A 176 -8.97 12.69 -14.10
C GLU A 176 -7.87 13.60 -14.66
N GLN A 177 -7.82 14.86 -14.24
CA GLN A 177 -6.76 15.81 -14.62
C GLN A 177 -5.37 15.33 -14.18
N GLN A 178 -5.25 14.79 -12.96
CA GLN A 178 -4.00 14.21 -12.46
C GLN A 178 -3.57 12.99 -13.28
N LEU A 179 -4.49 12.11 -13.64
CA LEU A 179 -4.22 10.95 -14.49
C LEU A 179 -3.80 11.37 -15.90
N LEU A 180 -4.46 12.38 -16.48
CA LEU A 180 -4.08 12.93 -17.78
C LEU A 180 -2.67 13.52 -17.74
N ALA A 181 -2.33 14.30 -16.71
CA ALA A 181 -1.00 14.86 -16.55
C ALA A 181 0.09 13.78 -16.42
N VAL A 182 -0.21 12.69 -15.70
CA VAL A 182 0.70 11.53 -15.60
C VAL A 182 0.89 10.84 -16.95
N LEU A 183 -0.20 10.65 -17.71
CA LEU A 183 -0.14 10.02 -19.03
C LEU A 183 0.62 10.89 -20.04
N GLU A 184 0.47 12.19 -20.00
CA GLU A 184 1.23 13.14 -20.83
C GLU A 184 2.72 13.13 -20.48
N ALA A 185 3.08 13.12 -19.19
CA ALA A 185 4.47 13.03 -18.76
C ALA A 185 5.13 11.72 -19.22
N LEU A 186 4.43 10.59 -19.08
CA LEU A 186 4.93 9.29 -19.53
C LEU A 186 5.06 9.20 -21.06
N ARG A 187 4.20 9.91 -21.80
CA ARG A 187 4.23 9.96 -23.26
C ARG A 187 5.41 10.80 -23.76
N SER A 188 5.75 11.90 -23.08
CA SER A 188 6.88 12.74 -23.45
C SER A 188 8.23 12.07 -23.22
N GLU A 189 8.37 11.21 -22.21
CA GLU A 189 9.57 10.43 -21.94
C GLU A 189 9.78 9.26 -22.92
N ALA A 190 8.72 8.80 -23.58
CA ALA A 190 8.80 7.68 -24.54
C ALA A 190 9.22 8.11 -25.95
N VAL A 191 9.32 9.41 -26.24
CA VAL A 191 9.60 9.99 -27.57
C VAL A 191 11.01 10.64 -27.62
N GLY A 192 11.74 10.70 -26.51
CA GLY A 192 13.13 11.16 -26.42
C GLY A 192 14.10 9.98 -26.28
#